data_e6b4a467947d0451bda393cc19d21d0b
#
_entry.id   e6b4a467947d0451bda393cc19d21d0b
#
_cell.length_a   1.000
_cell.length_b   1.000
_cell.length_c   1.000
_cell.angle_alpha   90.00
_cell.angle_beta   90.00
_cell.angle_gamma   90.00
#
_symmetry.space_group_name_H-M   'P 1'
#
loop_
_entity.id
_entity.type
_entity.pdbx_description
1 polymer ?
#
loop_
_entity_poly.entity_id
_entity_poly.type
_entity_poly.pdbx_seq_one_letter_code
_entity_poly.pdbx_strand_id
1 'polypeptide(L)'
;MDPKRKPAICVFCGSSYGDDPAFREAARAIGAGIAQAGWSMVFGGGGNGLMGDVARSAQAGGAAVQGIIPAFLQALEPPISPEEKLIVTPHLQERKTLMLQLSDAFIVLPGGLGTFDEFFEVAVEAQLSVHAKPIIVVNVKGYFDALDTMLHKTIEAGFAKKTVLKLYYLADGAEAALEILEGALNAPART
;
A
#
# COMPACT_ATOMS: atom_id res chain seq x y z
N MET A 1 -14.79 -7.42 -14.25
CA MET A 1 -14.43 -8.04 -12.95
C MET A 1 -15.46 -9.09 -12.63
N ASP A 2 -15.04 -10.25 -12.10
CA ASP A 2 -15.96 -11.22 -11.52
C ASP A 2 -16.63 -10.59 -10.29
N PRO A 3 -17.97 -10.41 -10.26
CA PRO A 3 -18.67 -9.75 -9.16
C PRO A 3 -18.59 -10.50 -7.82
N LYS A 4 -17.97 -11.67 -7.82
CA LYS A 4 -17.76 -12.51 -6.63
C LYS A 4 -16.33 -12.44 -6.07
N ARG A 5 -15.38 -11.80 -6.77
CA ARG A 5 -14.00 -11.68 -6.31
C ARG A 5 -13.90 -10.56 -5.26
N LYS A 6 -13.41 -10.90 -4.08
CA LYS A 6 -13.10 -9.92 -3.05
C LYS A 6 -12.00 -8.98 -3.53
N PRO A 7 -12.09 -7.67 -3.27
CA PRO A 7 -11.02 -6.73 -3.57
C PRO A 7 -9.69 -7.16 -2.93
N ALA A 8 -8.59 -6.95 -3.63
CA ALA A 8 -7.24 -7.18 -3.15
C ALA A 8 -6.54 -5.83 -2.92
N ILE A 9 -6.11 -5.58 -1.69
CA ILE A 9 -5.50 -4.32 -1.27
C ILE A 9 -4.00 -4.50 -1.15
N CYS A 10 -3.23 -3.76 -1.96
CA CYS A 10 -1.78 -3.72 -1.81
C CYS A 10 -1.39 -2.73 -0.71
N VAL A 11 -0.53 -3.15 0.21
CA VAL A 11 -0.02 -2.29 1.27
C VAL A 11 1.47 -2.10 1.13
N PHE A 12 1.90 -0.85 0.93
CA PHE A 12 3.28 -0.40 0.92
C PHE A 12 3.62 0.23 2.27
N CYS A 13 4.68 -0.19 2.93
CA CYS A 13 5.07 0.33 4.24
C CYS A 13 6.51 -0.07 4.59
N GLY A 14 7.03 0.49 5.68
CA GLY A 14 8.39 0.20 6.12
C GLY A 14 8.60 -1.21 6.64
N SER A 15 9.81 -1.78 6.36
CA SER A 15 10.35 -2.97 7.02
C SER A 15 10.93 -2.66 8.42
N SER A 16 10.79 -1.42 8.89
CA SER A 16 11.09 -0.95 10.25
C SER A 16 9.83 -0.39 10.88
N TYR A 17 9.84 -0.25 12.21
CA TYR A 17 8.67 0.28 12.96
C TYR A 17 8.59 1.80 12.96
N GLY A 18 9.73 2.49 12.72
CA GLY A 18 9.85 3.90 13.04
C GLY A 18 9.91 4.14 14.56
N ASP A 19 10.02 5.40 14.96
CA ASP A 19 10.24 5.79 16.37
C ASP A 19 8.94 6.08 17.12
N ASP A 20 7.82 6.35 16.40
CA ASP A 20 6.52 6.62 17.02
C ASP A 20 5.64 5.36 17.01
N PRO A 21 5.12 4.92 18.17
CA PRO A 21 4.23 3.77 18.26
C PRO A 21 2.95 3.90 17.43
N ALA A 22 2.50 5.12 17.12
CA ALA A 22 1.33 5.38 16.28
C ALA A 22 1.47 4.78 14.87
N PHE A 23 2.68 4.66 14.33
CA PHE A 23 2.91 4.00 13.04
C PHE A 23 2.55 2.52 13.09
N ARG A 24 2.93 1.87 14.17
CA ARG A 24 2.63 0.46 14.40
C ARG A 24 1.14 0.21 14.65
N GLU A 25 0.51 1.10 15.42
CA GLU A 25 -0.94 1.06 15.67
C GLU A 25 -1.72 1.21 14.37
N ALA A 26 -1.35 2.17 13.52
CA ALA A 26 -1.97 2.38 12.22
C ALA A 26 -1.81 1.16 11.31
N ALA A 27 -0.62 0.54 11.26
CA ALA A 27 -0.39 -0.65 10.46
C ALA A 27 -1.31 -1.82 10.88
N ARG A 28 -1.45 -2.04 12.19
CA ARG A 28 -2.35 -3.07 12.74
C ARG A 28 -3.82 -2.75 12.45
N ALA A 29 -4.22 -1.50 12.60
CA ALA A 29 -5.59 -1.07 12.31
C ALA A 29 -5.94 -1.26 10.83
N ILE A 30 -5.04 -0.92 9.91
CA ILE A 30 -5.22 -1.19 8.47
C ILE A 30 -5.37 -2.69 8.20
N GLY A 31 -4.50 -3.53 8.76
CA GLY A 31 -4.59 -4.98 8.57
C GLY A 31 -5.92 -5.55 9.09
N ALA A 32 -6.34 -5.15 10.28
CA ALA A 32 -7.61 -5.56 10.87
C ALA A 32 -8.81 -5.07 10.02
N GLY A 33 -8.77 -3.82 9.55
CA GLY A 33 -9.82 -3.24 8.70
C GLY A 33 -9.96 -3.97 7.36
N ILE A 34 -8.84 -4.34 6.70
CA ILE A 34 -8.85 -5.15 5.48
C ILE A 34 -9.56 -6.49 5.73
N ALA A 35 -9.27 -7.15 6.84
CA ALA A 35 -9.91 -8.40 7.19
C ALA A 35 -11.41 -8.24 7.51
N GLN A 36 -11.79 -7.21 8.28
CA GLN A 36 -13.18 -6.91 8.63
C GLN A 36 -14.04 -6.59 7.41
N ALA A 37 -13.48 -5.89 6.42
CA ALA A 37 -14.14 -5.62 5.14
C ALA A 37 -14.25 -6.88 4.25
N GLY A 38 -13.63 -7.97 4.65
CA GLY A 38 -13.60 -9.21 3.88
C GLY A 38 -12.71 -9.14 2.63
N TRP A 39 -11.81 -8.17 2.55
CA TRP A 39 -10.85 -8.01 1.46
C TRP A 39 -9.66 -8.96 1.62
N SER A 40 -8.88 -9.12 0.55
CA SER A 40 -7.58 -9.77 0.60
C SER A 40 -6.45 -8.73 0.60
N MET A 41 -5.25 -9.14 0.99
CA MET A 41 -4.09 -8.27 1.08
C MET A 41 -2.96 -8.77 0.21
N VAL A 42 -2.29 -7.85 -0.48
CA VAL A 42 -1.01 -8.06 -1.19
C VAL A 42 0.05 -7.21 -0.50
N PHE A 43 1.27 -7.73 -0.32
CA PHE A 43 2.35 -6.99 0.32
C PHE A 43 3.74 -7.49 -0.08
N GLY A 44 4.78 -6.84 0.42
CA GLY A 44 6.17 -7.09 0.05
C GLY A 44 6.81 -8.37 0.55
N GLY A 45 6.08 -9.24 1.27
CA GLY A 45 6.55 -10.58 1.63
C GLY A 45 7.54 -10.62 2.80
N GLY A 46 7.77 -9.51 3.54
CA GLY A 46 8.66 -9.50 4.71
C GLY A 46 7.91 -9.46 6.03
N GLY A 47 8.40 -10.19 7.04
CA GLY A 47 7.83 -10.26 8.38
C GLY A 47 8.30 -9.18 9.35
N ASN A 48 9.18 -8.27 8.92
CA ASN A 48 9.75 -7.21 9.74
C ASN A 48 8.90 -5.93 9.74
N GLY A 49 9.06 -5.11 10.78
CA GLY A 49 8.53 -3.74 10.86
C GLY A 49 7.01 -3.63 10.72
N LEU A 50 6.57 -2.53 10.13
CA LEU A 50 5.16 -2.27 9.85
C LEU A 50 4.59 -3.29 8.86
N MET A 51 5.41 -3.74 7.90
CA MET A 51 5.04 -4.71 6.89
C MET A 51 4.61 -6.04 7.52
N GLY A 52 5.39 -6.56 8.47
CA GLY A 52 5.00 -7.76 9.22
C GLY A 52 3.77 -7.56 10.10
N ASP A 53 3.64 -6.39 10.75
CA ASP A 53 2.50 -6.13 11.64
C ASP A 53 1.18 -6.00 10.88
N VAL A 54 1.14 -5.29 9.74
CA VAL A 54 -0.07 -5.18 8.92
C VAL A 54 -0.49 -6.54 8.36
N ALA A 55 0.46 -7.34 7.88
CA ALA A 55 0.18 -8.66 7.30
C ALA A 55 -0.33 -9.64 8.36
N ARG A 56 0.33 -9.71 9.52
CA ARG A 56 -0.14 -10.55 10.64
C ARG A 56 -1.52 -10.13 11.14
N SER A 57 -1.79 -8.82 11.22
CA SER A 57 -3.10 -8.33 11.65
C SER A 57 -4.21 -8.71 10.66
N ALA A 58 -3.95 -8.59 9.37
CA ALA A 58 -4.89 -9.03 8.32
C ALA A 58 -5.14 -10.55 8.37
N GLN A 59 -4.07 -11.34 8.50
CA GLN A 59 -4.15 -12.80 8.60
C GLN A 59 -4.91 -13.25 9.84
N ALA A 60 -4.65 -12.64 11.01
CA ALA A 60 -5.34 -12.95 12.26
C ALA A 60 -6.85 -12.65 12.19
N GLY A 61 -7.26 -11.66 11.40
CA GLY A 61 -8.66 -11.35 11.10
C GLY A 61 -9.30 -12.23 10.02
N GLY A 62 -8.55 -13.17 9.44
CA GLY A 62 -9.04 -14.12 8.43
C GLY A 62 -8.94 -13.63 6.98
N ALA A 63 -8.23 -12.54 6.70
CA ALA A 63 -7.94 -12.13 5.33
C ALA A 63 -6.96 -13.10 4.65
N ALA A 64 -7.16 -13.34 3.35
CA ALA A 64 -6.14 -13.97 2.52
C ALA A 64 -5.00 -12.96 2.30
N VAL A 65 -3.76 -13.36 2.63
CA VAL A 65 -2.58 -12.52 2.53
C VAL A 65 -1.59 -13.14 1.54
N GLN A 66 -1.18 -12.37 0.53
CA GLN A 66 -0.22 -12.80 -0.49
C GLN A 66 1.04 -11.93 -0.41
N GLY A 67 2.15 -12.54 -0.04
CA GLY A 67 3.47 -11.90 -0.09
C GLY A 67 4.13 -12.08 -1.45
N ILE A 68 4.83 -11.04 -1.93
CA ILE A 68 5.61 -11.06 -3.17
C ILE A 68 7.01 -10.54 -2.85
N ILE A 69 8.02 -11.37 -3.01
CA ILE A 69 9.40 -11.05 -2.59
C ILE A 69 10.42 -11.38 -3.69
N PRO A 70 11.40 -10.53 -3.95
CA PRO A 70 12.52 -10.89 -4.80
C PRO A 70 13.41 -11.95 -4.15
N ALA A 71 13.95 -12.87 -4.94
CA ALA A 71 14.76 -13.99 -4.44
C ALA A 71 15.93 -13.53 -3.54
N PHE A 72 16.59 -12.42 -3.88
CA PHE A 72 17.74 -11.92 -3.12
C PHE A 72 17.34 -11.33 -1.74
N LEU A 73 16.08 -10.92 -1.54
CA LEU A 73 15.56 -10.43 -0.25
C LEU A 73 14.99 -11.54 0.62
N GLN A 74 14.62 -12.69 0.05
CA GLN A 74 13.99 -13.79 0.79
C GLN A 74 14.86 -14.30 1.95
N ALA A 75 16.19 -14.28 1.80
CA ALA A 75 17.10 -14.67 2.86
C ALA A 75 17.27 -13.61 3.97
N LEU A 76 16.88 -12.35 3.71
CA LEU A 76 17.04 -11.22 4.61
C LEU A 76 15.75 -10.87 5.37
N GLU A 77 14.61 -11.28 4.83
CA GLU A 77 13.29 -10.96 5.38
C GLU A 77 12.62 -12.25 5.87
N PRO A 78 12.40 -12.40 7.19
CA PRO A 78 11.68 -13.56 7.71
C PRO A 78 10.23 -13.55 7.20
N PRO A 79 9.62 -14.72 7.00
CA PRO A 79 8.20 -14.82 6.66
C PRO A 79 7.32 -14.34 7.83
N ILE A 80 6.07 -13.98 7.54
CA ILE A 80 5.09 -13.61 8.60
C ILE A 80 4.63 -14.82 9.40
N SER A 81 4.57 -15.99 8.77
CA SER A 81 4.26 -17.29 9.38
C SER A 81 4.96 -18.43 8.63
N PRO A 82 5.12 -19.60 9.28
CA PRO A 82 5.70 -20.79 8.62
C PRO A 82 4.91 -21.30 7.40
N GLU A 83 3.62 -21.03 7.36
CA GLU A 83 2.71 -21.46 6.30
C GLU A 83 2.56 -20.43 5.18
N GLU A 84 3.28 -19.29 5.26
CA GLU A 84 3.20 -18.24 4.25
C GLU A 84 3.63 -18.75 2.88
N LYS A 85 2.77 -18.56 1.89
CA LYS A 85 3.07 -18.83 0.48
C LYS A 85 3.51 -17.54 -0.20
N LEU A 86 4.82 -17.41 -0.41
CA LEU A 86 5.40 -16.27 -1.12
C LEU A 86 5.43 -16.52 -2.63
N ILE A 87 5.11 -15.50 -3.41
CA ILE A 87 5.51 -15.44 -4.82
C ILE A 87 6.93 -14.89 -4.87
N VAL A 88 7.87 -15.70 -5.30
CA VAL A 88 9.27 -15.29 -5.42
C VAL A 88 9.53 -14.79 -6.84
N THR A 89 10.04 -13.56 -6.96
CA THR A 89 10.38 -12.94 -8.24
C THR A 89 11.89 -12.83 -8.43
N PRO A 90 12.41 -12.85 -9.66
CA PRO A 90 13.84 -12.68 -9.91
C PRO A 90 14.34 -11.26 -9.60
N HIS A 91 13.49 -10.23 -9.81
CA HIS A 91 13.86 -8.82 -9.73
C HIS A 91 12.82 -7.96 -9.03
N LEU A 92 13.24 -6.78 -8.50
CA LEU A 92 12.37 -5.79 -7.89
C LEU A 92 11.28 -5.29 -8.85
N GLN A 93 11.61 -5.10 -10.13
CA GLN A 93 10.65 -4.61 -11.11
C GLN A 93 9.48 -5.58 -11.32
N GLU A 94 9.79 -6.87 -11.44
CA GLU A 94 8.75 -7.89 -11.61
C GLU A 94 7.87 -8.01 -10.36
N ARG A 95 8.47 -7.89 -9.16
CA ARG A 95 7.72 -7.79 -7.89
C ARG A 95 6.69 -6.67 -7.94
N LYS A 96 7.12 -5.44 -8.26
CA LYS A 96 6.23 -4.26 -8.31
C LYS A 96 5.13 -4.44 -9.36
N THR A 97 5.48 -4.96 -10.54
CA THR A 97 4.51 -5.28 -11.59
C THR A 97 3.44 -6.26 -11.10
N LEU A 98 3.83 -7.34 -10.42
CA LEU A 98 2.89 -8.32 -9.87
C LEU A 98 2.03 -7.73 -8.75
N MET A 99 2.62 -6.93 -7.85
CA MET A 99 1.87 -6.24 -6.78
C MET A 99 0.79 -5.34 -7.39
N LEU A 100 1.10 -4.61 -8.45
CA LEU A 100 0.12 -3.79 -9.15
C LEU A 100 -0.96 -4.65 -9.82
N GLN A 101 -0.58 -5.71 -10.55
CA GLN A 101 -1.52 -6.55 -11.30
C GLN A 101 -2.52 -7.27 -10.39
N LEU A 102 -2.06 -7.75 -9.23
CA LEU A 102 -2.86 -8.54 -8.30
C LEU A 102 -3.77 -7.69 -7.40
N SER A 103 -3.64 -6.37 -7.42
CA SER A 103 -4.33 -5.48 -6.50
C SER A 103 -5.41 -4.64 -7.18
N ASP A 104 -6.42 -4.25 -6.43
CA ASP A 104 -7.52 -3.37 -6.87
C ASP A 104 -7.36 -1.95 -6.31
N ALA A 105 -6.56 -1.79 -5.25
CA ALA A 105 -6.25 -0.52 -4.62
C ALA A 105 -4.92 -0.59 -3.87
N PHE A 106 -4.39 0.58 -3.49
CA PHE A 106 -3.13 0.72 -2.78
C PHE A 106 -3.31 1.53 -1.50
N ILE A 107 -2.72 1.05 -0.39
CA ILE A 107 -2.53 1.79 0.86
C ILE A 107 -1.03 2.02 1.05
N VAL A 108 -0.66 3.25 1.37
CA VAL A 108 0.71 3.65 1.63
C VAL A 108 0.81 4.11 3.08
N LEU A 109 1.42 3.30 3.92
CA LEU A 109 1.75 3.61 5.32
C LEU A 109 3.17 4.20 5.42
N PRO A 110 3.55 4.80 6.54
CA PRO A 110 4.91 5.27 6.77
C PRO A 110 5.97 4.22 6.44
N GLY A 111 7.08 4.65 5.83
CA GLY A 111 8.15 3.75 5.42
C GLY A 111 9.34 4.48 4.81
N GLY A 112 10.34 3.74 4.37
CA GLY A 112 11.58 4.27 3.80
C GLY A 112 11.53 4.43 2.28
N LEU A 113 12.73 4.43 1.68
CA LEU A 113 12.91 4.63 0.24
C LEU A 113 12.12 3.63 -0.62
N GLY A 114 12.03 2.37 -0.19
CA GLY A 114 11.25 1.35 -0.91
C GLY A 114 9.75 1.69 -0.96
N THR A 115 9.22 2.23 0.13
CA THR A 115 7.81 2.67 0.18
C THR A 115 7.55 3.87 -0.73
N PHE A 116 8.49 4.82 -0.81
CA PHE A 116 8.40 5.94 -1.75
C PHE A 116 8.55 5.48 -3.20
N ASP A 117 9.47 4.55 -3.51
CA ASP A 117 9.63 3.96 -4.84
C ASP A 117 8.32 3.30 -5.31
N GLU A 118 7.71 2.47 -4.46
CA GLU A 118 6.43 1.82 -4.72
C GLU A 118 5.28 2.83 -4.91
N PHE A 119 5.21 3.86 -4.05
CA PHE A 119 4.21 4.94 -4.18
C PHE A 119 4.36 5.70 -5.49
N PHE A 120 5.59 6.14 -5.83
CA PHE A 120 5.80 6.90 -7.06
C PHE A 120 5.54 6.06 -8.31
N GLU A 121 5.85 4.77 -8.29
CA GLU A 121 5.54 3.90 -9.43
C GLU A 121 4.03 3.85 -9.70
N VAL A 122 3.21 3.51 -8.71
CA VAL A 122 1.76 3.46 -8.90
C VAL A 122 1.15 4.83 -9.20
N ALA A 123 1.70 5.91 -8.64
CA ALA A 123 1.25 7.27 -8.92
C ALA A 123 1.58 7.70 -10.37
N VAL A 124 2.78 7.37 -10.87
CA VAL A 124 3.18 7.65 -12.25
C VAL A 124 2.35 6.83 -13.23
N GLU A 125 2.11 5.55 -12.96
CA GLU A 125 1.26 4.72 -13.82
C GLU A 125 -0.19 5.22 -13.85
N ALA A 126 -0.73 5.69 -12.72
CA ALA A 126 -2.04 6.35 -12.67
C ALA A 126 -2.05 7.66 -13.48
N GLN A 127 -0.98 8.48 -13.38
CA GLN A 127 -0.83 9.70 -14.18
C GLN A 127 -0.81 9.41 -15.69
N LEU A 128 -0.21 8.31 -16.08
CA LEU A 128 -0.13 7.85 -17.47
C LEU A 128 -1.37 7.07 -17.92
N SER A 129 -2.39 6.96 -17.07
CA SER A 129 -3.64 6.23 -17.36
C SER A 129 -3.44 4.73 -17.61
N VAL A 130 -2.36 4.15 -17.07
CA VAL A 130 -2.14 2.69 -17.08
C VAL A 130 -3.15 2.00 -16.15
N HIS A 131 -3.53 2.65 -15.07
CA HIS A 131 -4.61 2.22 -14.19
C HIS A 131 -5.38 3.41 -13.60
N ALA A 132 -6.56 3.12 -13.02
CA ALA A 132 -7.37 4.08 -12.27
C ALA A 132 -7.67 3.60 -10.83
N LYS A 133 -6.81 2.70 -10.30
CA LYS A 133 -6.96 2.12 -8.97
C LYS A 133 -6.72 3.20 -7.90
N PRO A 134 -7.53 3.27 -6.83
CA PRO A 134 -7.33 4.24 -5.76
C PRO A 134 -6.02 4.02 -5.02
N ILE A 135 -5.35 5.13 -4.68
CA ILE A 135 -4.12 5.17 -3.90
C ILE A 135 -4.41 6.00 -2.65
N ILE A 136 -4.29 5.40 -1.47
CA ILE A 136 -4.57 6.04 -0.19
C ILE A 136 -3.28 6.15 0.61
N VAL A 137 -2.81 7.37 0.86
CA VAL A 137 -1.64 7.68 1.68
C VAL A 137 -2.10 7.97 3.11
N VAL A 138 -1.66 7.17 4.06
CA VAL A 138 -2.07 7.26 5.47
C VAL A 138 -1.11 8.17 6.23
N ASN A 139 -1.50 9.41 6.42
CA ASN A 139 -0.65 10.47 6.99
C ASN A 139 -0.61 10.43 8.52
N VAL A 140 -0.09 9.34 9.08
CA VAL A 140 0.05 9.18 10.53
C VAL A 140 1.01 10.25 11.07
N LYS A 141 0.53 11.07 12.03
CA LYS A 141 1.36 12.13 12.66
C LYS A 141 2.03 13.08 11.68
N GLY A 142 1.43 13.34 10.52
CA GLY A 142 2.01 14.24 9.51
C GLY A 142 3.24 13.68 8.79
N TYR A 143 3.45 12.35 8.81
CA TYR A 143 4.62 11.71 8.21
C TYR A 143 4.81 12.08 6.74
N PHE A 144 3.72 12.21 5.99
CA PHE A 144 3.73 12.52 4.56
C PHE A 144 3.56 14.01 4.23
N ASP A 145 3.54 14.92 5.21
CA ASP A 145 3.42 16.38 4.95
C ASP A 145 4.57 16.90 4.08
N ALA A 146 5.78 16.38 4.27
CA ALA A 146 6.93 16.73 3.43
C ALA A 146 6.78 16.25 1.97
N LEU A 147 6.19 15.08 1.75
CA LEU A 147 5.88 14.56 0.42
C LEU A 147 4.85 15.45 -0.28
N ASP A 148 3.77 15.79 0.41
CA ASP A 148 2.72 16.67 -0.12
C ASP A 148 3.29 18.06 -0.46
N THR A 149 4.10 18.64 0.44
CA THR A 149 4.81 19.88 0.20
C THR A 149 5.73 19.80 -1.02
N MET A 150 6.46 18.70 -1.19
CA MET A 150 7.34 18.48 -2.35
C MET A 150 6.53 18.47 -3.65
N LEU A 151 5.39 17.77 -3.69
CA LEU A 151 4.52 17.71 -4.86
C LEU A 151 3.94 19.10 -5.21
N HIS A 152 3.53 19.89 -4.21
CA HIS A 152 3.12 21.27 -4.42
C HIS A 152 4.24 22.12 -5.03
N LYS A 153 5.47 22.00 -4.56
CA LYS A 153 6.63 22.70 -5.14
C LYS A 153 6.93 22.29 -6.58
N THR A 154 6.72 21.01 -6.95
CA THR A 154 6.90 20.60 -8.35
C THR A 154 5.86 21.22 -9.28
N ILE A 155 4.64 21.45 -8.76
CA ILE A 155 3.58 22.15 -9.49
C ILE A 155 3.91 23.64 -9.66
N GLU A 156 4.31 24.31 -8.57
CA GLU A 156 4.70 25.73 -8.57
C GLU A 156 5.89 26.00 -9.52
N ALA A 157 6.85 25.07 -9.56
CA ALA A 157 8.01 25.15 -10.46
C ALA A 157 7.70 24.78 -11.91
N GLY A 158 6.46 24.38 -12.24
CA GLY A 158 6.03 24.05 -13.59
C GLY A 158 6.40 22.64 -14.09
N PHE A 159 6.94 21.78 -13.24
CA PHE A 159 7.28 20.39 -13.62
C PHE A 159 6.09 19.43 -13.56
N ALA A 160 5.03 19.78 -12.83
CA ALA A 160 3.83 18.96 -12.73
C ALA A 160 2.55 19.80 -12.89
N LYS A 161 1.47 19.18 -13.35
CA LYS A 161 0.14 19.78 -13.37
C LYS A 161 -0.57 19.58 -12.03
N LYS A 162 -1.50 20.47 -11.67
CA LYS A 162 -2.33 20.34 -10.45
C LYS A 162 -3.10 19.01 -10.36
N THR A 163 -3.29 18.32 -11.49
CA THR A 163 -3.94 17.01 -11.55
C THR A 163 -3.17 15.93 -10.79
N VAL A 164 -1.87 16.10 -10.54
CA VAL A 164 -1.05 15.17 -9.73
C VAL A 164 -1.62 14.99 -8.33
N LEU A 165 -2.15 16.05 -7.72
CA LEU A 165 -2.77 15.99 -6.39
C LEU A 165 -4.10 15.20 -6.35
N LYS A 166 -4.63 14.82 -7.52
CA LYS A 166 -5.83 13.98 -7.63
C LYS A 166 -5.52 12.49 -7.81
N LEU A 167 -4.25 12.12 -7.92
CA LEU A 167 -3.82 10.73 -8.14
C LEU A 167 -3.95 9.89 -6.86
N TYR A 168 -3.91 10.53 -5.70
CA TYR A 168 -3.99 9.88 -4.41
C TYR A 168 -4.93 10.62 -3.45
N TYR A 169 -5.31 9.95 -2.38
CA TYR A 169 -6.00 10.52 -1.24
C TYR A 169 -5.02 10.58 -0.06
N LEU A 170 -5.00 11.70 0.64
CA LEU A 170 -4.26 11.83 1.89
C LEU A 170 -5.26 11.65 3.04
N ALA A 171 -5.10 10.59 3.82
CA ALA A 171 -6.00 10.22 4.90
C ALA A 171 -5.35 10.52 6.26
N ASP A 172 -6.07 11.13 7.17
CA ASP A 172 -5.61 11.39 8.53
C ASP A 172 -5.83 10.15 9.42
N GLY A 173 -4.91 9.19 9.28
CA GLY A 173 -4.93 7.94 10.04
C GLY A 173 -5.65 6.77 9.36
N ALA A 174 -5.67 5.64 10.06
CA ALA A 174 -6.11 4.36 9.51
C ALA A 174 -7.63 4.30 9.27
N GLU A 175 -8.44 4.86 10.17
CA GLU A 175 -9.90 4.84 10.08
C GLU A 175 -10.36 5.61 8.83
N ALA A 176 -9.91 6.86 8.68
CA ALA A 176 -10.21 7.67 7.50
C ALA A 176 -9.72 7.01 6.19
N ALA A 177 -8.56 6.34 6.22
CA ALA A 177 -8.04 5.63 5.06
C ALA A 177 -8.95 4.47 4.62
N LEU A 178 -9.48 3.70 5.56
CA LEU A 178 -10.38 2.59 5.28
C LEU A 178 -11.74 3.08 4.75
N GLU A 179 -12.27 4.15 5.31
CA GLU A 179 -13.53 4.78 4.82
C GLU A 179 -13.37 5.30 3.37
N ILE A 180 -12.28 6.02 3.09
CA ILE A 180 -11.96 6.51 1.74
C ILE A 180 -11.82 5.34 0.77
N LEU A 181 -11.11 4.29 1.18
CA LEU A 181 -10.88 3.12 0.36
C LEU A 181 -12.19 2.40 0.01
N GLU A 182 -13.06 2.18 1.00
CA GLU A 182 -14.36 1.55 0.79
C GLU A 182 -15.23 2.37 -0.17
N GLY A 183 -15.30 3.69 0.03
CA GLY A 183 -16.01 4.59 -0.87
C GLY A 183 -15.46 4.56 -2.30
N ALA A 184 -14.13 4.54 -2.46
CA ALA A 184 -13.47 4.52 -3.76
C ALA A 184 -13.65 3.18 -4.50
N LEU A 185 -13.66 2.06 -3.80
CA LEU A 185 -13.90 0.73 -4.39
C LEU A 185 -15.36 0.54 -4.85
N ASN A 186 -16.31 1.19 -4.17
CA ASN A 186 -17.73 1.14 -4.50
C ASN A 186 -18.15 2.18 -5.55
N ALA A 187 -17.29 3.16 -5.86
CA ALA A 187 -17.56 4.16 -6.87
C ALA A 187 -17.48 3.56 -8.29
N PRO A 188 -18.30 4.02 -9.25
CA PRO A 188 -18.13 3.64 -10.64
C PRO A 188 -16.73 4.03 -11.12
N ALA A 189 -16.10 3.17 -11.95
CA ALA A 189 -14.77 3.40 -12.46
C ALA A 189 -14.65 4.82 -13.04
N ARG A 190 -13.63 5.56 -12.62
CA ARG A 190 -13.33 6.89 -13.19
C ARG A 190 -12.99 6.68 -14.67
N THR A 191 -13.89 7.14 -15.56
CA THR A 191 -13.69 7.17 -17.02
C THR A 191 -12.74 8.30 -17.40
#